data_25bdf248e19821d9f529d192c49a2ed5
#
_entry.id   25bdf248e19821d9f529d192c49a2ed5
#
_cell.length_a   1.000
_cell.length_b   1.000
_cell.length_c   1.000
_cell.angle_alpha   90.00
_cell.angle_beta   90.00
_cell.angle_gamma   90.00
#
_symmetry.space_group_name_H-M   'P 1'
#
loop_
_entity.id
_entity.type
_entity.pdbx_description
1 polymer ?
#
loop_
_entity_poly.entity_id
_entity_poly.type
_entity_poly.pdbx_seq_one_letter_code
_entity_poly.pdbx_strand_id
1 'polypeptide(L)'
;PFKGDRIWKTENGSWIIVDEVLGKHEMITYAVAINSKGEILGIEIMEYVESYGYEIKNKEWRKQFIGKTANHPIKLNQDIQNISGATLSAKHVTDGIKRVMAFYDLALKSQ
;
A
#
# COMPACT_ATOMS: atom_id res chain seq x y z
N PRO A 1 2.27 13.36 -2.90
CA PRO A 1 1.48 13.90 -1.81
C PRO A 1 0.05 13.37 -1.84
N PHE A 2 -0.54 13.28 -0.68
CA PHE A 2 -1.89 12.73 -0.53
C PHE A 2 -2.92 13.83 -0.57
N LYS A 3 -4.07 13.51 -1.14
CA LYS A 3 -5.22 14.41 -1.12
C LYS A 3 -6.05 14.11 0.13
N GLY A 4 -6.56 15.16 0.78
CA GLY A 4 -7.32 15.00 2.02
C GLY A 4 -8.59 14.18 1.85
N ASP A 5 -9.17 14.15 0.65
CA ASP A 5 -10.39 13.39 0.36
C ASP A 5 -10.14 11.89 0.14
N ARG A 6 -8.89 11.45 0.30
CA ARG A 6 -8.52 10.04 0.15
C ARG A 6 -8.07 9.42 1.47
N ILE A 7 -8.38 10.06 2.57
CA ILE A 7 -7.96 9.62 3.90
C ILE A 7 -9.18 9.60 4.80
N TRP A 8 -9.47 8.46 5.39
CA TRP A 8 -10.61 8.31 6.28
C TRP A 8 -10.18 7.67 7.59
N LYS A 9 -10.71 8.20 8.68
CA LYS A 9 -10.53 7.61 10.01
C LYS A 9 -11.83 6.93 10.40
N THR A 10 -11.76 5.69 10.88
CA THR A 10 -12.92 4.94 11.33
C THR A 10 -13.18 5.21 12.82
N GLU A 11 -14.36 4.81 13.29
CA GLU A 11 -14.73 5.01 14.70
C GLU A 11 -13.81 4.29 15.67
N ASN A 12 -13.26 3.14 15.27
CA ASN A 12 -12.37 2.36 16.15
C ASN A 12 -10.91 2.80 16.07
N GLY A 13 -10.63 3.93 15.41
CA GLY A 13 -9.26 4.45 15.34
C GLY A 13 -8.42 3.90 14.22
N SER A 14 -9.01 3.13 13.32
CA SER A 14 -8.31 2.67 12.10
C SER A 14 -8.33 3.75 11.05
N TRP A 15 -7.43 3.64 10.09
CA TRP A 15 -7.32 4.58 8.97
C TRP A 15 -7.39 3.84 7.66
N ILE A 16 -7.97 4.47 6.65
CA ILE A 16 -7.95 3.98 5.28
C ILE A 16 -7.37 5.09 4.42
N ILE A 17 -6.32 4.79 3.69
CA ILE A 17 -5.62 5.75 2.84
C ILE A 17 -5.62 5.20 1.42
N VAL A 18 -6.12 5.98 0.48
CA VAL A 18 -6.12 5.63 -0.95
C VAL A 18 -5.03 6.44 -1.64
N ASP A 19 -4.20 5.77 -2.41
CA ASP A 19 -3.09 6.39 -3.11
C ASP A 19 -3.00 5.83 -4.52
N GLU A 20 -2.21 6.48 -5.35
CA GLU A 20 -1.96 6.04 -6.71
C GLU A 20 -0.47 6.00 -6.97
N VAL A 21 -0.03 4.98 -7.70
CA VAL A 21 1.34 4.88 -8.19
C VAL A 21 1.31 4.55 -9.67
N LEU A 22 2.40 4.84 -10.36
CA LEU A 22 2.54 4.43 -11.75
C LEU A 22 2.87 2.94 -11.78
N GLY A 23 2.13 2.18 -12.59
CA GLY A 23 2.51 0.83 -12.92
C GLY A 23 3.55 0.87 -14.03
N LYS A 24 3.39 0.03 -15.05
CA LYS A 24 4.29 0.10 -16.19
C LYS A 24 3.92 1.26 -17.13
N HIS A 25 2.65 1.43 -17.41
CA HIS A 25 2.16 2.48 -18.32
C HIS A 25 1.00 3.28 -17.75
N GLU A 26 0.24 2.71 -16.83
CA GLU A 26 -0.97 3.31 -16.29
C GLU A 26 -0.89 3.44 -14.78
N MET A 27 -1.74 4.27 -14.22
CA MET A 27 -1.79 4.45 -12.77
C MET A 27 -2.48 3.25 -12.11
N ILE A 28 -2.00 2.89 -10.95
CA ILE A 28 -2.58 1.85 -10.10
C ILE A 28 -3.12 2.54 -8.86
N THR A 29 -4.42 2.39 -8.60
CA THR A 29 -5.06 2.92 -7.41
C THR A 29 -5.18 1.81 -6.38
N TYR A 30 -4.72 2.06 -5.17
CA TYR A 30 -4.74 1.07 -4.11
C TYR A 30 -5.13 1.73 -2.79
N ALA A 31 -5.58 0.91 -1.84
CA ALA A 31 -5.95 1.36 -0.50
C ALA A 31 -5.15 0.60 0.54
N VAL A 32 -4.73 1.31 1.58
CA VAL A 32 -4.05 0.73 2.74
C VAL A 32 -4.94 0.94 3.95
N ALA A 33 -5.30 -0.15 4.63
CA ALA A 33 -6.02 -0.08 5.90
C ALA A 33 -5.03 -0.26 7.03
N ILE A 34 -5.06 0.64 8.01
CA ILE A 34 -4.11 0.68 9.13
C ILE A 34 -4.90 0.68 10.43
N ASN A 35 -4.57 -0.21 11.38
CA ASN A 35 -5.27 -0.26 12.65
C ASN A 35 -4.77 0.82 13.61
N SER A 36 -5.39 0.90 14.79
CA SER A 36 -5.05 1.93 15.79
C SER A 36 -3.63 1.78 16.35
N LYS A 37 -2.98 0.65 16.11
CA LYS A 37 -1.61 0.40 16.56
C LYS A 37 -0.57 0.70 15.48
N GLY A 38 -1.01 1.16 14.30
CA GLY A 38 -0.11 1.47 13.20
C GLY A 38 0.28 0.27 12.37
N GLU A 39 -0.45 -0.83 12.46
CA GLU A 39 -0.18 -2.03 11.69
C GLU A 39 -1.09 -2.10 10.48
N ILE A 40 -0.56 -2.52 9.35
CA ILE A 40 -1.35 -2.71 8.14
C ILE A 40 -2.33 -3.85 8.34
N LEU A 41 -3.61 -3.58 8.15
CA LEU A 41 -4.67 -4.58 8.18
C LEU A 41 -4.82 -5.28 6.84
N GLY A 42 -4.58 -4.56 5.77
CA GLY A 42 -4.71 -5.11 4.43
C GLY A 42 -4.44 -4.08 3.36
N ILE A 43 -4.20 -4.58 2.16
CA ILE A 43 -3.97 -3.78 0.96
C ILE A 43 -4.99 -4.23 -0.08
N GLU A 44 -5.69 -3.29 -0.70
CA GLU A 44 -6.60 -3.58 -1.81
C GLU A 44 -6.15 -2.84 -3.06
N ILE A 45 -6.13 -3.52 -4.18
CA ILE A 45 -5.91 -2.89 -5.48
C ILE A 45 -7.28 -2.53 -6.03
N MET A 46 -7.57 -1.25 -6.08
CA MET A 46 -8.91 -0.75 -6.40
C MET A 46 -9.14 -0.60 -7.89
N GLU A 47 -8.12 -0.13 -8.61
CA GLU A 47 -8.24 0.09 -10.04
C GLU A 47 -6.93 -0.24 -10.71
N TYR A 48 -7.00 -1.09 -11.74
CA TYR A 48 -5.82 -1.55 -12.44
C TYR A 48 -6.21 -1.94 -13.86
N VAL A 49 -5.79 -1.15 -14.84
CA VAL A 49 -6.21 -1.31 -16.23
C VAL A 49 -5.12 -1.88 -17.14
N GLU A 50 -3.91 -2.12 -16.62
CA GLU A 50 -2.82 -2.67 -17.41
C GLU A 50 -3.01 -4.16 -17.66
N SER A 51 -2.51 -4.64 -18.81
CA SER A 51 -2.57 -6.05 -19.15
C SER A 51 -1.43 -6.85 -18.53
N TYR A 52 -0.41 -6.21 -18.00
CA TYR A 52 0.68 -6.90 -17.29
C TYR A 52 0.70 -6.59 -15.83
N GLY A 53 1.34 -7.46 -15.07
CA GLY A 53 1.61 -7.21 -13.68
C GLY A 53 0.37 -7.25 -12.82
N TYR A 54 -0.73 -7.76 -13.36
CA TYR A 54 -1.94 -7.76 -12.58
C TYR A 54 -1.89 -8.77 -11.42
N GLU A 55 -0.82 -9.51 -11.34
CA GLU A 55 -0.53 -10.39 -10.22
C GLU A 55 -0.44 -9.64 -8.89
N ILE A 56 -0.25 -8.31 -8.90
CA ILE A 56 -0.32 -7.52 -7.67
C ILE A 56 -1.71 -7.56 -7.04
N LYS A 57 -2.75 -7.93 -7.81
CA LYS A 57 -4.08 -8.15 -7.27
C LYS A 57 -4.17 -9.48 -6.53
N ASN A 58 -3.17 -10.34 -6.69
CA ASN A 58 -3.13 -11.64 -6.02
C ASN A 58 -3.13 -11.46 -4.51
N LYS A 59 -4.08 -12.10 -3.86
CA LYS A 59 -4.26 -11.97 -2.41
C LYS A 59 -3.05 -12.47 -1.64
N GLU A 60 -2.41 -13.54 -2.11
CA GLU A 60 -1.24 -14.10 -1.42
C GLU A 60 -0.08 -13.11 -1.43
N TRP A 61 0.14 -12.42 -2.55
CA TRP A 61 1.19 -11.41 -2.59
C TRP A 61 0.87 -10.25 -1.65
N ARG A 62 -0.37 -9.78 -1.65
CA ARG A 62 -0.78 -8.65 -0.81
C ARG A 62 -0.74 -8.97 0.68
N LYS A 63 -0.90 -10.23 1.06
CA LYS A 63 -0.86 -10.64 2.47
C LYS A 63 0.47 -10.35 3.14
N GLN A 64 1.55 -10.23 2.38
CA GLN A 64 2.87 -9.95 2.94
C GLN A 64 2.92 -8.63 3.69
N PHE A 65 2.05 -7.71 3.36
CA PHE A 65 2.02 -6.40 4.00
C PHE A 65 1.28 -6.39 5.33
N ILE A 66 0.46 -7.39 5.59
CA ILE A 66 -0.36 -7.42 6.82
C ILE A 66 0.54 -7.52 8.05
N GLY A 67 0.29 -6.64 9.03
CA GLY A 67 1.06 -6.56 10.26
C GLY A 67 2.29 -5.68 10.17
N LYS A 68 2.66 -5.23 8.97
CA LYS A 68 3.81 -4.32 8.81
C LYS A 68 3.48 -2.94 9.36
N THR A 69 4.51 -2.25 9.82
CA THR A 69 4.40 -0.89 10.37
C THR A 69 5.37 0.03 9.65
N ALA A 70 5.34 1.32 9.98
CA ALA A 70 6.26 2.30 9.40
C ALA A 70 7.73 1.98 9.70
N ASN A 71 8.00 1.14 10.71
CA ASN A 71 9.36 0.78 11.09
C ASN A 71 9.93 -0.39 10.29
N HIS A 72 9.09 -1.09 9.53
CA HIS A 72 9.55 -2.18 8.67
C HIS A 72 10.11 -1.60 7.37
N PRO A 73 11.04 -2.31 6.70
CA PRO A 73 11.58 -1.83 5.43
C PRO A 73 10.50 -1.59 4.38
N ILE A 74 9.56 -2.48 4.24
CA ILE A 74 8.54 -2.49 3.19
C ILE A 74 9.24 -2.21 1.87
N LYS A 75 10.08 -3.17 1.49
CA LYS A 75 10.97 -3.02 0.33
C LYS A 75 11.04 -4.32 -0.43
N LEU A 76 10.89 -4.21 -1.73
CA LEU A 76 10.94 -5.37 -2.63
C LEU A 76 12.29 -6.06 -2.52
N ASN A 77 12.26 -7.38 -2.49
CA ASN A 77 13.42 -8.25 -2.34
C ASN A 77 14.13 -8.14 -0.99
N GLN A 78 13.52 -7.46 -0.05
CA GLN A 78 13.99 -7.43 1.34
C GLN A 78 12.98 -8.12 2.25
N ASP A 79 11.86 -7.48 2.54
CA ASP A 79 10.78 -8.12 3.32
C ASP A 79 9.51 -8.33 2.49
N ILE A 80 9.52 -7.92 1.23
CA ILE A 80 8.41 -8.17 0.29
C ILE A 80 8.98 -8.89 -0.92
N GLN A 81 8.40 -10.04 -1.26
CA GLN A 81 8.83 -10.79 -2.44
C GLN A 81 8.40 -10.12 -3.72
N ASN A 82 9.26 -10.18 -4.71
CA ASN A 82 8.96 -9.72 -6.06
C ASN A 82 7.97 -10.67 -6.74
N ILE A 83 7.30 -10.18 -7.78
CA ILE A 83 6.48 -10.98 -8.67
C ILE A 83 7.21 -11.02 -10.01
N SER A 84 7.62 -12.22 -10.42
CA SER A 84 8.26 -12.41 -11.72
C SER A 84 7.28 -12.01 -12.82
N GLY A 85 7.74 -11.18 -13.75
CA GLY A 85 6.89 -10.67 -14.83
C GLY A 85 6.11 -9.41 -14.47
N ALA A 86 6.12 -8.99 -13.19
CA ALA A 86 5.41 -7.80 -12.74
C ALA A 86 6.28 -6.95 -11.82
N THR A 87 7.60 -6.97 -12.00
CA THR A 87 8.55 -6.33 -11.11
C THR A 87 8.30 -4.84 -10.95
N LEU A 88 8.04 -4.14 -12.04
CA LEU A 88 7.86 -2.69 -11.99
C LEU A 88 6.62 -2.32 -11.19
N SER A 89 5.50 -2.99 -11.43
CA SER A 89 4.27 -2.75 -10.68
C SER A 89 4.43 -3.11 -9.21
N ALA A 90 5.05 -4.26 -8.93
CA ALA A 90 5.30 -4.70 -7.55
C ALA A 90 6.18 -3.70 -6.82
N LYS A 91 7.23 -3.19 -7.47
CA LYS A 91 8.13 -2.21 -6.88
C LYS A 91 7.40 -0.91 -6.58
N HIS A 92 6.65 -0.38 -7.53
CA HIS A 92 5.99 0.91 -7.34
C HIS A 92 4.89 0.84 -6.27
N VAL A 93 4.12 -0.25 -6.23
CA VAL A 93 3.12 -0.43 -5.18
C VAL A 93 3.80 -0.57 -3.81
N THR A 94 4.86 -1.37 -3.72
CA THR A 94 5.59 -1.56 -2.45
C THR A 94 6.17 -0.24 -1.96
N ASP A 95 6.82 0.53 -2.85
CA ASP A 95 7.38 1.84 -2.50
C ASP A 95 6.26 2.82 -2.09
N GLY A 96 5.12 2.73 -2.76
CA GLY A 96 3.96 3.56 -2.43
C GLY A 96 3.43 3.26 -1.03
N ILE A 97 3.31 1.99 -0.70
CA ILE A 97 2.86 1.57 0.63
C ILE A 97 3.85 2.06 1.69
N LYS A 98 5.14 2.00 1.42
CA LYS A 98 6.14 2.54 2.35
C LYS A 98 5.91 4.03 2.60
N ARG A 99 5.64 4.80 1.54
CA ARG A 99 5.36 6.23 1.68
C ARG A 99 4.08 6.49 2.47
N VAL A 100 3.04 5.69 2.23
CA VAL A 100 1.78 5.79 2.98
C VAL A 100 2.03 5.57 4.46
N MET A 101 2.81 4.55 4.81
CA MET A 101 3.10 4.24 6.21
C MET A 101 3.94 5.34 6.86
N ALA A 102 4.90 5.91 6.14
CA ALA A 102 5.68 7.03 6.64
C ALA A 102 4.78 8.26 6.88
N PHE A 103 3.87 8.54 5.97
CA PHE A 103 2.92 9.63 6.12
C PHE A 103 2.02 9.42 7.33
N TYR A 104 1.48 8.22 7.49
CA TYR A 104 0.68 7.86 8.65
C TYR A 104 1.45 8.13 9.94
N ASP A 105 2.68 7.65 10.00
CA ASP A 105 3.50 7.74 11.20
C ASP A 105 3.80 9.19 11.56
N LEU A 106 4.04 10.04 10.57
CA LEU A 106 4.41 11.45 10.79
C LEU A 106 3.20 12.35 11.02
N ALA A 107 2.07 12.09 10.38
CA ALA A 107 0.98 13.05 10.32
C ALA A 107 -0.33 12.60 10.95
N LEU A 108 -0.60 11.30 10.99
CA LEU A 108 -1.93 10.81 11.35
C LEU A 108 -2.00 10.08 12.68
N LYS A 109 -0.96 9.39 13.09
CA LYS A 109 -1.08 8.47 14.23
C LYS A 109 -1.40 9.13 15.55
N SER A 110 -1.13 10.43 15.68
CA SER A 110 -1.43 11.17 16.91
C SER A 110 -2.77 11.89 16.86
N GLN A 111 -3.54 11.67 15.84
CA GLN A 111 -4.83 12.34 15.67
C GLN A 111 -6.01 11.52 16.17
#